data_a823cca37ba7366416eb1239126c7142
#
_entry.id   a823cca37ba7366416eb1239126c7142
#
_cell.length_a   1.000
_cell.length_b   1.000
_cell.length_c   1.000
_cell.angle_alpha   90.00
_cell.angle_beta   90.00
_cell.angle_gamma   90.00
#
_symmetry.space_group_name_H-M   'P 1'
#
loop_
_entity.id
_entity.type
_entity.pdbx_description
1 polymer ?
#
loop_
_entity_poly.entity_id
_entity_poly.type
_entity_poly.pdbx_seq_one_letter_code
_entity_poly.pdbx_strand_id
1 'polypeptide(L)'
;MSAIQPILDHYDGVLHGEPWHGDALWQILDNISAREAAARPIPAAHTIWEIVMHMTFWENVAAQRLAGLRAGLVEELNFPAMPAPTEENWRKTLDQLHDSNRSLRQSLARLDPNQLNQLTAAGKRTFYGEAHGIIEHHVYHLGQIALLRKMPT
;
A
#
# COMPACT_ATOMS: atom_id res chain seq x y z
N MET A 1 -22.31 10.52 12.59
CA MET A 1 -21.33 10.11 11.53
C MET A 1 -20.67 8.82 12.00
N SER A 2 -20.49 7.85 11.09
CA SER A 2 -19.79 6.61 11.44
C SER A 2 -18.33 6.91 11.75
N ALA A 3 -17.75 6.31 12.80
CA ALA A 3 -16.32 6.42 13.12
C ALA A 3 -15.40 5.82 12.03
N ILE A 4 -15.97 5.07 11.11
CA ILE A 4 -15.26 4.46 9.99
C ILE A 4 -15.08 5.43 8.80
N GLN A 5 -16.03 6.36 8.60
CA GLN A 5 -15.99 7.27 7.46
C GLN A 5 -14.70 8.11 7.38
N PRO A 6 -14.20 8.71 8.47
CA PRO A 6 -12.93 9.46 8.44
C PRO A 6 -11.72 8.58 8.05
N ILE A 7 -11.73 7.28 8.41
CA ILE A 7 -10.66 6.35 8.04
C ILE A 7 -10.72 6.08 6.52
N LEU A 8 -11.92 5.85 5.98
CA LEU A 8 -12.13 5.66 4.54
C LEU A 8 -11.73 6.91 3.74
N ASP A 9 -12.18 8.08 4.19
CA ASP A 9 -11.85 9.35 3.53
C ASP A 9 -10.33 9.60 3.51
N HIS A 10 -9.64 9.26 4.61
CA HIS A 10 -8.19 9.36 4.67
C HIS A 10 -7.51 8.38 3.71
N TYR A 11 -7.95 7.11 3.70
CA TYR A 11 -7.41 6.11 2.80
C TYR A 11 -7.64 6.48 1.31
N ASP A 12 -8.88 6.84 0.96
CA ASP A 12 -9.23 7.28 -0.39
C ASP A 12 -8.44 8.53 -0.80
N GLY A 13 -8.22 9.46 0.14
CA GLY A 13 -7.40 10.65 -0.06
C GLY A 13 -5.94 10.32 -0.41
N VAL A 14 -5.33 9.37 0.30
CA VAL A 14 -3.95 8.90 0.02
C VAL A 14 -3.84 8.23 -1.34
N LEU A 15 -4.88 7.52 -1.79
CA LEU A 15 -4.86 6.82 -3.08
C LEU A 15 -5.11 7.75 -4.28
N HIS A 16 -6.14 8.61 -4.21
CA HIS A 16 -6.68 9.31 -5.37
C HIS A 16 -6.97 10.80 -5.15
N GLY A 17 -6.90 11.28 -3.91
CA GLY A 17 -7.36 12.61 -3.54
C GLY A 17 -6.29 13.70 -3.60
N GLU A 18 -6.45 14.68 -2.73
CA GLU A 18 -5.49 15.76 -2.48
C GLU A 18 -4.95 15.62 -1.04
N PRO A 19 -4.07 14.64 -0.80
CA PRO A 19 -3.58 14.39 0.56
C PRO A 19 -2.63 15.51 1.01
N TRP A 20 -2.58 15.74 2.31
CA TRP A 20 -1.77 16.81 2.90
C TRP A 20 -0.26 16.71 2.62
N HIS A 21 0.23 15.49 2.36
CA HIS A 21 1.66 15.21 2.13
C HIS A 21 2.13 15.47 0.69
N GLY A 22 1.27 15.80 -0.26
CA GLY A 22 1.62 16.03 -1.67
C GLY A 22 0.79 15.16 -2.62
N ASP A 23 1.42 14.60 -3.66
CA ASP A 23 0.70 13.80 -4.65
C ASP A 23 0.17 12.48 -4.07
N ALA A 24 -1.02 12.07 -4.51
CA ALA A 24 -1.61 10.78 -4.16
C ALA A 24 -0.89 9.62 -4.87
N LEU A 25 -1.11 8.39 -4.40
CA LEU A 25 -0.46 7.18 -4.92
C LEU A 25 -0.56 7.08 -6.45
N TRP A 26 -1.78 7.18 -6.98
CA TRP A 26 -1.98 6.98 -8.42
C TRP A 26 -1.47 8.17 -9.25
N GLN A 27 -1.40 9.37 -8.70
CA GLN A 27 -0.73 10.51 -9.32
C GLN A 27 0.79 10.31 -9.38
N ILE A 28 1.39 9.81 -8.29
CA ILE A 28 2.84 9.51 -8.26
C ILE A 28 3.20 8.39 -9.22
N LEU A 29 2.36 7.35 -9.36
CA LEU A 29 2.62 6.21 -10.25
C LEU A 29 2.28 6.49 -11.72
N ASP A 30 1.57 7.58 -12.00
CA ASP A 30 1.20 7.95 -13.36
C ASP A 30 2.42 8.17 -14.25
N ASN A 31 2.38 7.61 -15.45
CA ASN A 31 3.42 7.73 -16.48
C ASN A 31 4.82 7.19 -16.07
N ILE A 32 4.91 6.29 -15.08
CA ILE A 32 6.15 5.57 -14.80
C ILE A 32 6.24 4.35 -15.73
N SER A 33 7.26 4.31 -16.57
CA SER A 33 7.56 3.15 -17.43
C SER A 33 8.14 1.98 -16.62
N ALA A 34 8.06 0.78 -17.18
CA ALA A 34 8.68 -0.41 -16.59
C ALA A 34 10.19 -0.22 -16.34
N ARG A 35 10.88 0.47 -17.25
CA ARG A 35 12.30 0.79 -17.12
C ARG A 35 12.55 1.71 -15.91
N GLU A 36 11.78 2.77 -15.75
CA GLU A 36 11.91 3.68 -14.61
C GLU A 36 11.56 3.00 -13.31
N ALA A 37 10.48 2.19 -13.29
CA ALA A 37 10.08 1.43 -12.10
C ALA A 37 11.16 0.43 -11.66
N ALA A 38 11.87 -0.19 -12.60
CA ALA A 38 12.93 -1.16 -12.34
C ALA A 38 14.31 -0.52 -12.07
N ALA A 39 14.48 0.77 -12.35
CA ALA A 39 15.73 1.46 -12.14
C ALA A 39 16.11 1.50 -10.65
N ARG A 40 17.41 1.35 -10.37
CA ARG A 40 17.98 1.39 -9.00
C ARG A 40 18.99 2.54 -8.89
N PRO A 41 18.53 3.80 -8.87
CA PRO A 41 19.43 4.95 -8.82
C PRO A 41 20.21 5.03 -7.50
N ILE A 42 19.69 4.43 -6.44
CA ILE A 42 20.35 4.30 -5.13
C ILE A 42 20.64 2.81 -4.91
N PRO A 43 21.91 2.36 -4.96
CA PRO A 43 22.26 0.93 -4.93
C PRO A 43 21.73 0.17 -3.69
N ALA A 44 21.68 0.82 -2.53
CA ALA A 44 21.21 0.24 -1.28
C ALA A 44 19.68 0.34 -1.05
N ALA A 45 18.95 1.05 -1.93
CA ALA A 45 17.51 1.21 -1.82
C ALA A 45 16.73 0.22 -2.69
N HIS A 46 15.48 0.00 -2.36
CA HIS A 46 14.55 -0.70 -3.23
C HIS A 46 14.18 0.14 -4.46
N THR A 47 13.86 -0.52 -5.56
CA THR A 47 13.31 0.13 -6.76
C THR A 47 11.84 0.51 -6.54
N ILE A 48 11.30 1.40 -7.38
CA ILE A 48 9.86 1.71 -7.35
C ILE A 48 9.03 0.44 -7.50
N TRP A 49 9.43 -0.47 -8.40
CA TRP A 49 8.72 -1.74 -8.62
C TRP A 49 8.67 -2.62 -7.37
N GLU A 50 9.81 -2.80 -6.71
CA GLU A 50 9.91 -3.56 -5.47
C GLU A 50 9.04 -2.95 -4.36
N ILE A 51 9.03 -1.62 -4.24
CA ILE A 51 8.18 -0.90 -3.27
C ILE A 51 6.69 -1.13 -3.59
N VAL A 52 6.27 -1.07 -4.84
CA VAL A 52 4.87 -1.31 -5.24
C VAL A 52 4.44 -2.75 -4.90
N MET A 53 5.28 -3.76 -5.18
CA MET A 53 4.99 -5.14 -4.80
C MET A 53 4.90 -5.31 -3.27
N HIS A 54 5.80 -4.66 -2.53
CA HIS A 54 5.80 -4.65 -1.07
C HIS A 54 4.53 -3.99 -0.48
N MET A 55 4.10 -2.86 -1.03
CA MET A 55 2.85 -2.21 -0.64
C MET A 55 1.64 -3.13 -0.89
N THR A 56 1.58 -3.77 -2.05
CA THR A 56 0.53 -4.74 -2.41
C THR A 56 0.46 -5.89 -1.40
N PHE A 57 1.61 -6.44 -1.02
CA PHE A 57 1.68 -7.51 -0.01
C PHE A 57 1.08 -7.05 1.33
N TRP A 58 1.51 -5.90 1.85
CA TRP A 58 1.04 -5.42 3.15
C TRP A 58 -0.42 -4.98 3.16
N GLU A 59 -0.95 -4.46 2.05
CA GLU A 59 -2.38 -4.22 1.91
C GLU A 59 -3.20 -5.52 2.04
N ASN A 60 -2.76 -6.58 1.36
CA ASN A 60 -3.43 -7.88 1.45
C ASN A 60 -3.37 -8.45 2.88
N VAL A 61 -2.24 -8.29 3.58
CA VAL A 61 -2.12 -8.68 4.99
C VAL A 61 -3.06 -7.85 5.87
N ALA A 62 -3.08 -6.53 5.70
CA ALA A 62 -3.93 -5.64 6.47
C ALA A 62 -5.42 -5.93 6.21
N ALA A 63 -5.82 -6.12 4.94
CA ALA A 63 -7.19 -6.48 4.58
C ALA A 63 -7.67 -7.76 5.28
N GLN A 64 -6.82 -8.79 5.33
CA GLN A 64 -7.11 -10.04 6.04
C GLN A 64 -7.24 -9.83 7.55
N ARG A 65 -6.34 -9.05 8.17
CA ARG A 65 -6.39 -8.75 9.61
C ARG A 65 -7.64 -7.96 9.98
N LEU A 66 -8.01 -6.98 9.15
CA LEU A 66 -9.22 -6.17 9.33
C LEU A 66 -10.50 -6.99 9.10
N ALA A 67 -10.43 -8.06 8.30
CA ALA A 67 -11.50 -9.06 8.16
C ALA A 67 -11.53 -10.09 9.31
N GLY A 68 -10.71 -9.93 10.36
CA GLY A 68 -10.66 -10.82 11.52
C GLY A 68 -9.82 -12.08 11.33
N LEU A 69 -9.05 -12.17 10.24
CA LEU A 69 -8.17 -13.31 9.97
C LEU A 69 -6.80 -13.11 10.62
N ARG A 70 -6.15 -14.23 10.93
CA ARG A 70 -4.77 -14.24 11.41
C ARG A 70 -3.83 -14.25 10.20
N ALA A 71 -3.31 -13.07 9.84
CA ALA A 71 -2.34 -12.91 8.77
C ALA A 71 -1.05 -12.29 9.31
N GLY A 72 0.07 -12.60 8.69
CA GLY A 72 1.38 -12.15 9.13
C GLY A 72 2.40 -12.02 8.02
N LEU A 73 3.62 -11.68 8.41
CA LEU A 73 4.76 -11.62 7.51
C LEU A 73 5.05 -13.01 6.95
N VAL A 74 5.15 -13.08 5.62
CA VAL A 74 5.79 -14.15 4.87
C VAL A 74 7.01 -13.51 4.22
N GLU A 75 8.19 -13.88 4.67
CA GLU A 75 9.45 -13.15 4.34
C GLU A 75 9.68 -13.10 2.84
N GLU A 76 9.43 -14.21 2.14
CA GLU A 76 9.62 -14.33 0.69
C GLU A 76 8.65 -13.44 -0.12
N LEU A 77 7.52 -13.05 0.47
CA LEU A 77 6.52 -12.19 -0.16
C LEU A 77 6.63 -10.73 0.24
N ASN A 78 7.42 -10.43 1.25
CA ASN A 78 7.63 -9.06 1.73
C ASN A 78 8.29 -8.17 0.66
N PHE A 79 9.37 -8.68 0.05
CA PHE A 79 10.00 -8.12 -1.15
C PHE A 79 10.27 -9.27 -2.14
N PRO A 80 9.25 -9.69 -2.90
CA PRO A 80 9.40 -10.78 -3.85
C PRO A 80 10.37 -10.40 -4.98
N ALA A 81 10.92 -11.43 -5.64
CA ALA A 81 11.76 -11.19 -6.80
C ALA A 81 11.02 -10.40 -7.88
N MET A 82 11.65 -9.32 -8.36
CA MET A 82 11.10 -8.51 -9.43
C MET A 82 11.01 -9.33 -10.73
N PRO A 83 9.88 -9.33 -11.44
CA PRO A 83 9.78 -9.98 -12.76
C PRO A 83 10.62 -9.24 -13.81
N ALA A 84 10.73 -9.81 -15.00
CA ALA A 84 11.39 -9.14 -16.12
C ALA A 84 10.78 -7.75 -16.35
N PRO A 85 11.59 -6.68 -16.51
CA PRO A 85 11.12 -5.30 -16.57
C PRO A 85 10.51 -4.95 -17.94
N THR A 86 9.36 -5.55 -18.22
CA THR A 86 8.54 -5.29 -19.41
C THR A 86 7.31 -4.48 -19.03
N GLU A 87 6.79 -3.68 -19.99
CA GLU A 87 5.57 -2.90 -19.77
C GLU A 87 4.36 -3.79 -19.43
N GLU A 88 4.31 -5.01 -19.98
CA GLU A 88 3.28 -5.98 -19.65
C GLU A 88 3.33 -6.39 -18.17
N ASN A 89 4.52 -6.72 -17.66
CA ASN A 89 4.69 -7.12 -16.27
C ASN A 89 4.48 -5.93 -15.31
N TRP A 90 4.91 -4.74 -15.69
CA TRP A 90 4.65 -3.53 -14.90
C TRP A 90 3.16 -3.26 -14.77
N ARG A 91 2.42 -3.32 -15.88
CA ARG A 91 0.96 -3.18 -15.86
C ARG A 91 0.30 -4.24 -14.96
N LYS A 92 0.71 -5.52 -15.06
CA LYS A 92 0.21 -6.57 -14.15
C LYS A 92 0.46 -6.25 -12.67
N THR A 93 1.63 -5.69 -12.35
CA THR A 93 1.95 -5.25 -10.97
C THR A 93 1.02 -4.14 -10.52
N LEU A 94 0.75 -3.14 -11.36
CA LEU A 94 -0.19 -2.06 -11.06
C LEU A 94 -1.63 -2.58 -10.92
N ASP A 95 -2.06 -3.53 -11.75
CA ASP A 95 -3.37 -4.18 -11.64
C ASP A 95 -3.51 -4.92 -10.29
N GLN A 96 -2.46 -5.61 -9.84
CA GLN A 96 -2.43 -6.26 -8.52
C GLN A 96 -2.53 -5.25 -7.37
N LEU A 97 -1.87 -4.10 -7.49
CA LEU A 97 -1.98 -3.01 -6.52
C LEU A 97 -3.41 -2.45 -6.50
N HIS A 98 -4.03 -2.25 -7.67
CA HIS A 98 -5.43 -1.82 -7.75
C HIS A 98 -6.39 -2.80 -7.07
N ASP A 99 -6.17 -4.10 -7.26
CA ASP A 99 -7.00 -5.13 -6.63
C ASP A 99 -6.80 -5.16 -5.11
N SER A 100 -5.58 -4.99 -4.62
CA SER A 100 -5.30 -4.90 -3.18
C SER A 100 -5.90 -3.63 -2.57
N ASN A 101 -5.81 -2.48 -3.24
CA ASN A 101 -6.47 -1.24 -2.80
C ASN A 101 -7.98 -1.45 -2.63
N ARG A 102 -8.62 -2.08 -3.61
CA ARG A 102 -10.07 -2.39 -3.57
C ARG A 102 -10.41 -3.31 -2.39
N SER A 103 -9.62 -4.37 -2.21
CA SER A 103 -9.80 -5.35 -1.13
C SER A 103 -9.65 -4.69 0.25
N LEU A 104 -8.61 -3.90 0.45
CA LEU A 104 -8.37 -3.19 1.71
C LEU A 104 -9.48 -2.19 1.99
N ARG A 105 -9.88 -1.39 0.99
CA ARG A 105 -11.00 -0.46 1.12
C ARG A 105 -12.30 -1.15 1.55
N GLN A 106 -12.59 -2.31 0.97
CA GLN A 106 -13.76 -3.11 1.36
C GLN A 106 -13.66 -3.60 2.80
N SER A 107 -12.48 -4.05 3.24
CA SER A 107 -12.26 -4.47 4.62
C SER A 107 -12.42 -3.30 5.60
N LEU A 108 -11.90 -2.13 5.28
CA LEU A 108 -12.09 -0.91 6.06
C LEU A 108 -13.58 -0.53 6.16
N ALA A 109 -14.33 -0.58 5.04
CA ALA A 109 -15.74 -0.22 5.01
C ALA A 109 -16.65 -1.16 5.83
N ARG A 110 -16.20 -2.38 6.09
CA ARG A 110 -16.93 -3.40 6.88
C ARG A 110 -16.57 -3.40 8.36
N LEU A 111 -15.65 -2.55 8.80
CA LEU A 111 -15.27 -2.48 10.21
C LEU A 111 -16.47 -2.10 11.09
N ASP A 112 -16.63 -2.83 12.19
CA ASP A 112 -17.56 -2.43 13.25
C ASP A 112 -16.91 -1.36 14.12
N PRO A 113 -17.51 -0.16 14.26
CA PRO A 113 -17.00 0.89 15.15
C PRO A 113 -16.75 0.42 16.59
N ASN A 114 -17.52 -0.55 17.08
CA ASN A 114 -17.36 -1.09 18.42
C ASN A 114 -16.14 -1.99 18.59
N GLN A 115 -15.55 -2.44 17.49
CA GLN A 115 -14.35 -3.29 17.49
C GLN A 115 -13.05 -2.49 17.32
N LEU A 116 -13.11 -1.21 16.99
CA LEU A 116 -11.92 -0.40 16.68
C LEU A 116 -10.82 -0.48 17.75
N ASN A 117 -11.20 -0.51 19.03
CA ASN A 117 -10.26 -0.61 20.15
C ASN A 117 -9.92 -2.05 20.56
N GLN A 118 -10.49 -3.06 19.90
CA GLN A 118 -10.17 -4.46 20.16
C GLN A 118 -8.92 -4.87 19.36
N LEU A 119 -8.18 -5.84 19.89
CA LEU A 119 -7.03 -6.42 19.17
C LEU A 119 -7.52 -7.23 17.96
N THR A 120 -6.82 -7.10 16.84
CA THR A 120 -6.99 -8.00 15.69
C THR A 120 -6.57 -9.42 16.07
N ALA A 121 -6.99 -10.42 15.30
CA ALA A 121 -6.59 -11.82 15.53
C ALA A 121 -5.07 -12.05 15.48
N ALA A 122 -4.30 -11.15 14.86
CA ALA A 122 -2.84 -11.16 14.90
C ALA A 122 -2.26 -10.76 16.27
N GLY A 123 -3.06 -10.15 17.16
CA GLY A 123 -2.74 -9.89 18.56
C GLY A 123 -1.72 -8.78 18.84
N LYS A 124 -1.30 -8.03 17.82
CA LYS A 124 -0.26 -6.99 17.96
C LYS A 124 -0.81 -5.57 17.95
N ARG A 125 -1.90 -5.33 17.24
CA ARG A 125 -2.53 -4.01 17.06
C ARG A 125 -4.04 -4.12 17.18
N THR A 126 -4.69 -3.02 17.55
CA THR A 126 -6.14 -2.89 17.48
C THR A 126 -6.58 -2.75 16.03
N PHE A 127 -7.87 -2.94 15.75
CA PHE A 127 -8.43 -2.66 14.42
C PHE A 127 -8.16 -1.20 13.99
N TYR A 128 -8.29 -0.26 14.92
CA TYR A 128 -7.92 1.14 14.69
C TYR A 128 -6.44 1.28 14.32
N GLY A 129 -5.55 0.69 15.11
CA GLY A 129 -4.11 0.75 14.87
C GLY A 129 -3.67 0.04 13.58
N GLU A 130 -4.35 -1.03 13.16
CA GLU A 130 -4.08 -1.70 11.88
C GLU A 130 -4.54 -0.82 10.71
N ALA A 131 -5.75 -0.23 10.79
CA ALA A 131 -6.30 0.64 9.75
C ALA A 131 -5.43 1.89 9.53
N HIS A 132 -5.03 2.58 10.59
CA HIS A 132 -4.13 3.74 10.47
C HIS A 132 -2.72 3.35 10.08
N GLY A 133 -2.19 2.24 10.63
CA GLY A 133 -0.85 1.77 10.33
C GLY A 133 -0.63 1.44 8.86
N ILE A 134 -1.60 0.87 8.15
CA ILE A 134 -1.47 0.62 6.71
C ILE A 134 -1.53 1.93 5.90
N ILE A 135 -2.31 2.92 6.32
CA ILE A 135 -2.34 4.25 5.67
C ILE A 135 -0.99 4.96 5.85
N GLU A 136 -0.44 4.95 7.06
CA GLU A 136 0.88 5.52 7.36
C GLU A 136 2.00 4.82 6.56
N HIS A 137 1.91 3.50 6.41
CA HIS A 137 2.83 2.71 5.61
C HIS A 137 2.80 3.13 4.13
N HIS A 138 1.62 3.44 3.57
CA HIS A 138 1.49 4.00 2.24
C HIS A 138 2.20 5.36 2.13
N VAL A 139 1.90 6.28 3.02
CA VAL A 139 2.50 7.63 3.04
C VAL A 139 4.03 7.55 3.12
N TYR A 140 4.57 6.65 3.95
CA TYR A 140 6.00 6.39 4.06
C TYR A 140 6.61 5.96 2.70
N HIS A 141 5.97 5.01 2.01
CA HIS A 141 6.47 4.52 0.72
C HIS A 141 6.23 5.50 -0.44
N LEU A 142 5.17 6.29 -0.39
CA LEU A 142 4.94 7.38 -1.34
C LEU A 142 6.09 8.39 -1.34
N GLY A 143 6.61 8.74 -0.16
CA GLY A 143 7.79 9.60 -0.04
C GLY A 143 9.03 8.99 -0.70
N GLN A 144 9.23 7.68 -0.57
CA GLN A 144 10.33 6.96 -1.23
C GLN A 144 10.17 6.95 -2.76
N ILE A 145 8.98 6.61 -3.26
CA ILE A 145 8.69 6.61 -4.71
C ILE A 145 8.87 8.01 -5.29
N ALA A 146 8.35 9.04 -4.62
CA ALA A 146 8.47 10.43 -5.06
C ALA A 146 9.93 10.89 -5.16
N LEU A 147 10.80 10.43 -4.23
CA LEU A 147 12.23 10.69 -4.28
C LEU A 147 12.89 9.95 -5.44
N LEU A 148 12.65 8.64 -5.58
CA LEU A 148 13.25 7.81 -6.63
C LEU A 148 12.86 8.30 -8.03
N ARG A 149 11.61 8.75 -8.22
CA ARG A 149 11.12 9.30 -9.49
C ARG A 149 11.90 10.54 -9.96
N LYS A 150 12.51 11.30 -9.05
CA LYS A 150 13.30 12.50 -9.36
C LYS A 150 14.76 12.20 -9.63
N MET A 151 15.20 10.96 -9.41
CA MET A 151 16.59 10.57 -9.63
C MET A 151 16.83 10.23 -11.11
N PRO A 152 18.04 10.50 -11.64
CA PRO A 152 18.41 10.07 -12.99
C PRO A 152 18.37 8.54 -13.09
N THR A 153 17.82 8.02 -14.17
CA THR A 153 17.73 6.58 -14.49
C THR A 153 18.73 6.20 -15.57
#